data_9a488ec0c4dd387b3920fb9a718303ef
#
_entry.id   9a488ec0c4dd387b3920fb9a718303ef
#
_cell.length_a   1.000
_cell.length_b   1.000
_cell.length_c   1.000
_cell.angle_alpha   90.00
_cell.angle_beta   90.00
_cell.angle_gamma   90.00
#
_symmetry.space_group_name_H-M   'P 1'
#
loop_
_entity.id
_entity.type
_entity.pdbx_description
1 polymer ?
#
loop_
_entity_poly.entity_id
_entity_poly.type
_entity_poly.pdbx_seq_one_letter_code
_entity_poly.pdbx_strand_id
1 'polypeptide(L)'
;MLRRKIFGVFLLYAILIPSFSFAQTTAVGSRAVAPAKSVYTAPKADIDKIRDEGMNRSKVMEHLSYLTDVIGGRLTNSPSMKAANIWTRDTMAKWGMQNAKLESWGPFGRGWSLKSFSAQVVEPQTIAIIAYPKAWSPSTKGAVTGEVVFFDAKTDADFEKYKGKLAGKVVLNSALREIKMEDKPLGARLTDDQLKKMSDETSAAGAPRPPVTDEARARQREIQLFNLRRSNFLLSEGPAVVVDSSSRGSGGTLFVQGATVVQELPPATPDPAATPRPSFSAYKKEGEARMYPQMTMASEDYNRLIRMIRNGVTPRMSVNIQSQYHDDDLMGYNTVAEIPGTDPTLKEELVMLGGHLDSWHSSTGATDNAAGCAVAMEAARILIATGLKPRRTIRVALWSGEEQGLHGSRNYVTQQFGEMKGGGNQFGPPAPNAPKPQLIKGANYDKLSAYYNLDNGTGRIRGVYQQGNPGVKPYFEAWLAPFADLGAKTLTISNTGGTDHQSFDRIGLPGFQFIQDEIEYDTRTHHSNQDNYDRIQADDMKQAATIMAAFVYQTAMMDEKMPRKLMP
;
A
#
# COMPACT_ATOMS: atom_id res chain seq x y z
N MET A 1 47.27 32.21 -17.86
CA MET A 1 48.15 31.64 -18.89
C MET A 1 47.62 30.23 -19.15
N LEU A 2 47.17 29.73 -20.25
CA LEU A 2 47.29 30.04 -21.66
C LEU A 2 46.00 29.57 -22.40
N ARG A 3 45.47 30.42 -23.24
CA ARG A 3 44.39 30.09 -24.21
C ARG A 3 44.93 29.18 -25.31
N ARG A 4 44.10 28.25 -25.81
CA ARG A 4 44.15 27.89 -27.23
C ARG A 4 42.73 27.64 -27.78
N LYS A 5 42.39 28.47 -28.71
CA LYS A 5 41.29 28.34 -29.69
C LYS A 5 41.75 27.38 -30.78
N ILE A 6 40.82 26.56 -31.33
CA ILE A 6 40.97 25.99 -32.67
C ILE A 6 39.61 26.13 -33.38
N PHE A 7 39.73 26.77 -34.55
CA PHE A 7 38.72 26.90 -35.61
C PHE A 7 38.60 25.64 -36.43
N GLY A 8 37.45 25.38 -37.01
CA GLY A 8 37.32 24.32 -38.03
C GLY A 8 35.94 24.35 -38.71
N VAL A 9 35.88 25.02 -39.71
CA VAL A 9 35.50 24.81 -41.13
C VAL A 9 34.15 24.11 -41.40
N PHE A 10 33.23 24.94 -41.95
CA PHE A 10 31.99 24.53 -42.60
C PHE A 10 32.29 23.95 -43.99
N LEU A 11 31.64 22.85 -44.37
CA LEU A 11 31.52 22.40 -45.76
C LEU A 11 30.04 22.23 -46.07
N LEU A 12 29.54 23.13 -46.95
CA LEU A 12 28.24 23.02 -47.61
C LEU A 12 28.34 22.00 -48.77
N TYR A 13 27.44 21.05 -48.78
CA TYR A 13 27.11 20.32 -50.02
C TYR A 13 25.66 20.59 -50.39
N ALA A 14 25.50 21.29 -51.52
CA ALA A 14 24.22 21.48 -52.19
C ALA A 14 23.96 20.26 -53.12
N ILE A 15 22.83 19.60 -52.96
CA ILE A 15 22.33 18.61 -53.94
C ILE A 15 20.95 19.08 -54.43
N LEU A 16 20.88 19.21 -55.76
CA LEU A 16 19.71 19.57 -56.55
C LEU A 16 18.58 18.54 -56.42
N ILE A 17 17.37 19.05 -56.35
CA ILE A 17 16.12 18.30 -56.42
C ILE A 17 15.55 18.43 -57.85
N PRO A 18 15.10 17.36 -58.48
CA PRO A 18 14.17 17.50 -59.59
C PRO A 18 12.73 17.35 -59.11
N SER A 19 11.93 18.36 -59.42
CA SER A 19 10.49 18.41 -59.20
C SER A 19 9.76 17.48 -60.18
N PHE A 20 8.94 16.58 -59.63
CA PHE A 20 7.85 15.96 -60.39
C PHE A 20 6.52 16.23 -59.67
N SER A 21 5.72 17.10 -60.27
CA SER A 21 4.32 17.30 -59.89
C SER A 21 3.46 16.20 -60.48
N PHE A 22 2.73 15.51 -59.63
CA PHE A 22 1.48 14.86 -60.03
C PHE A 22 0.41 15.22 -58.99
N ALA A 23 -0.50 16.07 -59.43
CA ALA A 23 -1.73 16.36 -58.71
C ALA A 23 -2.72 15.21 -58.95
N GLN A 24 -3.07 14.51 -57.89
CA GLN A 24 -4.33 13.77 -57.83
C GLN A 24 -5.10 14.26 -56.60
N THR A 25 -6.10 15.05 -56.85
CA THR A 25 -7.14 15.44 -55.92
C THR A 25 -8.03 14.23 -55.62
N THR A 26 -7.77 13.53 -54.54
CA THR A 26 -8.77 12.66 -53.94
C THR A 26 -9.51 13.50 -52.90
N ALA A 27 -10.79 13.71 -53.11
CA ALA A 27 -11.70 14.30 -52.12
C ALA A 27 -11.69 13.44 -50.87
N VAL A 28 -11.01 13.93 -49.83
CA VAL A 28 -11.13 13.38 -48.48
C VAL A 28 -12.51 13.79 -47.98
N GLY A 29 -13.44 12.83 -48.00
CA GLY A 29 -14.74 13.02 -47.37
C GLY A 29 -14.51 13.39 -45.90
N SER A 30 -15.01 14.54 -45.51
CA SER A 30 -15.06 14.98 -44.13
C SER A 30 -15.85 13.94 -43.34
N ARG A 31 -15.13 13.05 -42.63
CA ARG A 31 -15.74 12.21 -41.64
C ARG A 31 -16.30 13.17 -40.57
N ALA A 32 -17.61 13.26 -40.49
CA ALA A 32 -18.27 14.04 -39.46
C ALA A 32 -17.69 13.56 -38.11
N VAL A 33 -16.97 14.45 -37.45
CA VAL A 33 -16.53 14.22 -36.04
C VAL A 33 -17.82 14.09 -35.27
N ALA A 34 -18.06 12.90 -34.70
CA ALA A 34 -19.18 12.70 -33.79
C ALA A 34 -19.14 13.79 -32.73
N PRO A 35 -20.29 14.43 -32.40
CA PRO A 35 -20.31 15.48 -31.41
C PRO A 35 -19.64 14.98 -30.14
N ALA A 36 -18.73 15.79 -29.60
CA ALA A 36 -18.05 15.47 -28.34
C ALA A 36 -19.14 15.16 -27.31
N LYS A 37 -19.10 13.96 -26.71
CA LYS A 37 -20.08 13.55 -25.69
C LYS A 37 -20.05 14.59 -24.58
N SER A 38 -21.20 15.11 -24.18
CA SER A 38 -21.28 16.06 -23.08
C SER A 38 -20.82 15.40 -21.79
N VAL A 39 -19.85 16.02 -21.13
CA VAL A 39 -19.39 15.58 -19.80
C VAL A 39 -20.53 15.80 -18.81
N TYR A 40 -20.97 14.73 -18.15
CA TYR A 40 -21.96 14.84 -17.09
C TYR A 40 -21.39 15.61 -15.89
N THR A 41 -22.13 16.57 -15.40
CA THR A 41 -21.90 17.26 -14.12
C THR A 41 -23.22 17.30 -13.35
N ALA A 42 -23.17 16.93 -12.08
CA ALA A 42 -24.34 17.00 -11.21
C ALA A 42 -24.81 18.46 -11.05
N PRO A 43 -26.11 18.71 -10.83
CA PRO A 43 -26.61 20.03 -10.50
C PRO A 43 -25.81 20.68 -9.38
N LYS A 44 -25.50 21.97 -9.51
CA LYS A 44 -24.76 22.71 -8.47
C LYS A 44 -25.38 22.55 -7.09
N ALA A 45 -26.70 22.56 -7.00
CA ALA A 45 -27.42 22.40 -5.73
C ALA A 45 -27.12 21.04 -5.04
N ASP A 46 -26.89 19.97 -5.80
CA ASP A 46 -26.56 18.67 -5.23
C ASP A 46 -25.13 18.66 -4.71
N ILE A 47 -24.20 19.25 -5.46
CA ILE A 47 -22.81 19.42 -5.02
C ILE A 47 -22.72 20.32 -3.78
N ASP A 48 -23.50 21.40 -3.74
CA ASP A 48 -23.58 22.30 -2.57
C ASP A 48 -24.08 21.56 -1.32
N LYS A 49 -25.10 20.67 -1.43
CA LYS A 49 -25.55 19.81 -0.34
C LYS A 49 -24.46 18.86 0.16
N ILE A 50 -23.76 18.17 -0.77
CA ILE A 50 -22.65 17.27 -0.43
C ILE A 50 -21.57 18.05 0.31
N ARG A 51 -21.21 19.23 -0.20
CA ARG A 51 -20.18 20.09 0.36
C ARG A 51 -20.57 20.61 1.76
N ASP A 52 -21.80 21.06 1.93
CA ASP A 52 -22.28 21.54 3.22
C ASP A 52 -22.34 20.43 4.27
N GLU A 53 -22.84 19.25 3.92
CA GLU A 53 -22.87 18.10 4.83
C GLU A 53 -21.46 17.63 5.21
N GLY A 54 -20.58 17.48 4.22
CA GLY A 54 -19.25 16.96 4.45
C GLY A 54 -18.31 17.92 5.17
N MET A 55 -18.39 19.22 4.90
CA MET A 55 -17.50 20.20 5.53
C MET A 55 -18.01 20.67 6.91
N ASN A 56 -19.32 20.79 7.09
CA ASN A 56 -19.90 21.43 8.29
C ASN A 56 -20.51 20.44 9.28
N ARG A 57 -20.86 19.21 8.87
CA ARG A 57 -21.55 18.21 9.70
C ARG A 57 -20.88 16.82 9.65
N SER A 58 -19.61 16.79 9.26
CA SER A 58 -18.85 15.55 9.11
C SER A 58 -18.72 14.78 10.42
N LYS A 59 -18.77 13.46 10.29
CA LYS A 59 -18.54 12.46 11.35
C LYS A 59 -17.25 11.66 11.14
N VAL A 60 -16.44 12.05 10.16
CA VAL A 60 -15.26 11.28 9.75
C VAL A 60 -14.29 11.03 10.89
N MET A 61 -14.08 12.02 11.78
CA MET A 61 -13.20 11.87 12.93
C MET A 61 -13.77 10.96 14.02
N GLU A 62 -15.11 10.88 14.16
CA GLU A 62 -15.76 9.93 15.05
C GLU A 62 -15.55 8.49 14.58
N HIS A 63 -15.66 8.26 13.27
CA HIS A 63 -15.39 6.93 12.67
C HIS A 63 -13.94 6.54 12.82
N LEU A 64 -13.03 7.48 12.56
CA LEU A 64 -11.61 7.28 12.72
C LEU A 64 -11.23 6.91 14.16
N SER A 65 -11.67 7.72 15.15
CA SER A 65 -11.38 7.47 16.57
C SER A 65 -11.85 6.09 17.02
N TYR A 66 -13.00 5.63 16.55
CA TYR A 66 -13.47 4.29 16.90
C TYR A 66 -12.56 3.19 16.32
N LEU A 67 -12.13 3.33 15.06
CA LEU A 67 -11.23 2.36 14.42
C LEU A 67 -9.85 2.34 15.08
N THR A 68 -9.34 3.50 15.48
CA THR A 68 -7.97 3.65 16.02
C THR A 68 -7.89 3.44 17.52
N ASP A 69 -8.74 4.16 18.30
CA ASP A 69 -8.58 4.23 19.76
C ASP A 69 -9.39 3.14 20.48
N VAL A 70 -10.52 2.71 19.89
CA VAL A 70 -11.36 1.65 20.48
C VAL A 70 -10.95 0.27 19.99
N ILE A 71 -10.76 0.10 18.68
CA ILE A 71 -10.38 -1.19 18.09
C ILE A 71 -8.86 -1.36 18.07
N GLY A 72 -8.10 -0.34 17.66
CA GLY A 72 -6.64 -0.37 17.63
C GLY A 72 -6.06 -1.00 16.36
N GLY A 73 -4.85 -1.52 16.45
CA GLY A 73 -4.15 -2.17 15.34
C GLY A 73 -4.92 -3.39 14.79
N ARG A 74 -5.14 -3.39 13.49
CA ARG A 74 -6.06 -4.33 12.79
C ARG A 74 -5.30 -5.31 11.91
N LEU A 75 -4.27 -5.97 12.50
CA LEU A 75 -3.49 -6.96 11.75
C LEU A 75 -4.42 -7.99 11.10
N THR A 76 -4.19 -8.28 9.83
CA THR A 76 -5.02 -9.21 9.05
C THR A 76 -5.31 -10.50 9.81
N ASN A 77 -6.58 -10.88 9.81
CA ASN A 77 -7.14 -12.05 10.51
C ASN A 77 -6.98 -12.05 12.04
N SER A 78 -6.56 -10.95 12.66
CA SER A 78 -6.55 -10.81 14.11
C SER A 78 -7.95 -10.61 14.67
N PRO A 79 -8.16 -10.83 15.99
CA PRO A 79 -9.43 -10.49 16.65
C PRO A 79 -9.84 -9.02 16.47
N SER A 80 -8.88 -8.08 16.48
CA SER A 80 -9.14 -6.66 16.23
C SER A 80 -9.62 -6.41 14.80
N MET A 81 -9.03 -7.08 13.80
CA MET A 81 -9.51 -7.00 12.42
C MET A 81 -10.94 -7.50 12.29
N LYS A 82 -11.28 -8.62 12.92
CA LYS A 82 -12.65 -9.15 12.96
C LYS A 82 -13.62 -8.17 13.63
N ALA A 83 -13.21 -7.54 14.72
CA ALA A 83 -13.99 -6.50 15.39
C ALA A 83 -14.23 -5.29 14.47
N ALA A 84 -13.23 -4.85 13.72
CA ALA A 84 -13.34 -3.77 12.75
C ALA A 84 -14.31 -4.12 11.61
N ASN A 85 -14.21 -5.33 11.05
CA ASN A 85 -15.15 -5.82 10.04
C ASN A 85 -16.61 -5.79 10.54
N ILE A 86 -16.85 -6.29 11.76
CA ILE A 86 -18.20 -6.32 12.36
C ILE A 86 -18.70 -4.89 12.61
N TRP A 87 -17.88 -4.04 13.22
CA TRP A 87 -18.28 -2.67 13.55
C TRP A 87 -18.58 -1.84 12.30
N THR A 88 -17.76 -1.91 11.26
CA THR A 88 -17.96 -1.17 10.00
C THR A 88 -19.23 -1.64 9.28
N ARG A 89 -19.47 -2.96 9.21
CA ARG A 89 -20.71 -3.54 8.68
C ARG A 89 -21.93 -3.01 9.41
N ASP A 90 -21.92 -3.13 10.75
CA ASP A 90 -23.10 -2.78 11.58
C ASP A 90 -23.35 -1.27 11.59
N THR A 91 -22.29 -0.46 11.52
CA THR A 91 -22.39 1.00 11.43
C THR A 91 -23.03 1.42 10.12
N MET A 92 -22.58 0.88 8.99
CA MET A 92 -23.18 1.16 7.67
C MET A 92 -24.63 0.66 7.58
N ALA A 93 -24.93 -0.50 8.15
CA ALA A 93 -26.30 -1.02 8.24
C ALA A 93 -27.23 -0.07 9.06
N LYS A 94 -26.75 0.47 10.17
CA LYS A 94 -27.50 1.45 11.00
C LYS A 94 -27.82 2.74 10.25
N TRP A 95 -27.00 3.14 9.27
CA TRP A 95 -27.30 4.28 8.41
C TRP A 95 -28.34 3.99 7.33
N GLY A 96 -28.84 2.74 7.25
CA GLY A 96 -29.80 2.29 6.25
C GLY A 96 -29.20 1.79 4.95
N MET A 97 -27.87 1.56 4.91
CA MET A 97 -27.26 0.90 3.77
C MET A 97 -27.74 -0.55 3.67
N GLN A 98 -27.99 -0.99 2.45
CA GLN A 98 -28.44 -2.34 2.17
C GLN A 98 -27.26 -3.29 1.91
N ASN A 99 -27.54 -4.60 1.95
CA ASN A 99 -26.55 -5.64 1.68
C ASN A 99 -25.25 -5.52 2.50
N ALA A 100 -25.36 -4.94 3.72
CA ALA A 100 -24.24 -4.84 4.63
C ALA A 100 -23.82 -6.23 5.12
N LYS A 101 -22.64 -6.70 4.71
CA LYS A 101 -22.18 -8.06 5.00
C LYS A 101 -20.65 -8.15 5.03
N LEU A 102 -20.16 -9.27 5.57
CA LEU A 102 -18.79 -9.70 5.43
C LEU A 102 -18.68 -10.69 4.27
N GLU A 103 -17.79 -10.43 3.33
CA GLU A 103 -17.50 -11.34 2.23
C GLU A 103 -16.18 -12.06 2.49
N SER A 104 -16.25 -13.39 2.64
CA SER A 104 -15.08 -14.22 2.92
C SER A 104 -14.20 -14.41 1.69
N TRP A 105 -12.90 -14.52 1.93
CA TRP A 105 -11.89 -14.86 0.93
C TRP A 105 -10.78 -15.71 1.54
N GLY A 106 -9.97 -16.34 0.72
CA GLY A 106 -8.83 -17.11 1.19
C GLY A 106 -8.97 -18.62 1.02
N PRO A 107 -8.36 -19.45 1.88
CA PRO A 107 -7.87 -19.13 3.24
C PRO A 107 -6.63 -18.24 3.25
N PHE A 108 -6.63 -17.21 4.13
CA PHE A 108 -5.47 -16.38 4.40
C PHE A 108 -4.46 -17.14 5.25
N GLY A 109 -4.86 -17.50 6.46
CA GLY A 109 -4.04 -18.16 7.45
C GLY A 109 -4.39 -17.71 8.87
N ARG A 110 -3.45 -17.91 9.78
CA ARG A 110 -3.63 -17.68 11.22
C ARG A 110 -3.66 -16.19 11.55
N GLY A 111 -4.60 -15.79 12.37
CA GLY A 111 -4.54 -14.53 13.06
C GLY A 111 -3.44 -14.54 14.14
N TRP A 112 -3.08 -13.34 14.61
CA TRP A 112 -2.08 -13.18 15.67
C TRP A 112 -2.41 -11.96 16.53
N SER A 113 -2.11 -12.05 17.82
CA SER A 113 -2.21 -10.92 18.74
C SER A 113 -1.07 -10.92 19.76
N LEU A 114 -0.56 -9.74 20.07
CA LEU A 114 0.38 -9.53 21.16
C LEU A 114 -0.40 -9.45 22.49
N LYS A 115 -0.02 -10.28 23.46
CA LYS A 115 -0.65 -10.29 24.81
C LYS A 115 0.11 -9.42 25.79
N SER A 116 1.44 -9.52 25.79
CA SER A 116 2.30 -8.65 26.57
C SER A 116 3.69 -8.59 25.97
N PHE A 117 4.38 -7.47 26.22
CA PHE A 117 5.74 -7.26 25.78
C PHE A 117 6.49 -6.41 26.79
N SER A 118 7.73 -6.81 27.09
CA SER A 118 8.70 -5.97 27.78
C SER A 118 10.10 -6.26 27.28
N ALA A 119 10.94 -5.23 27.18
CA ALA A 119 12.33 -5.36 26.82
C ALA A 119 13.15 -4.23 27.45
N GLN A 120 14.26 -4.58 28.08
CA GLN A 120 15.20 -3.63 28.69
C GLN A 120 16.60 -4.23 28.80
N VAL A 121 17.60 -3.39 28.81
CA VAL A 121 18.94 -3.79 29.24
C VAL A 121 18.94 -3.83 30.78
N VAL A 122 19.51 -4.87 31.35
CA VAL A 122 19.56 -5.05 32.83
C VAL A 122 20.99 -4.94 33.38
N GLU A 123 22.00 -5.21 32.56
CA GLU A 123 23.42 -5.09 32.91
C GLU A 123 24.20 -4.42 31.75
N PRO A 124 25.24 -3.64 32.08
CA PRO A 124 25.77 -3.26 33.39
C PRO A 124 24.93 -2.18 34.12
N GLN A 125 23.94 -1.62 33.44
CA GLN A 125 22.99 -0.64 33.97
C GLN A 125 21.62 -0.84 33.33
N THR A 126 20.58 -0.49 34.06
CA THR A 126 19.22 -0.52 33.48
C THR A 126 19.07 0.55 32.40
N ILE A 127 18.66 0.13 31.18
CA ILE A 127 18.38 1.02 30.06
C ILE A 127 16.99 0.66 29.54
N ALA A 128 16.05 1.59 29.61
CA ALA A 128 14.80 1.47 28.88
C ALA A 128 15.10 1.56 27.39
N ILE A 129 14.49 0.67 26.60
CA ILE A 129 14.66 0.65 25.14
C ILE A 129 13.32 0.79 24.45
N ILE A 130 13.35 1.36 23.26
CA ILE A 130 12.19 1.45 22.38
C ILE A 130 12.29 0.29 21.39
N ALA A 131 11.41 -0.70 21.55
CA ALA A 131 11.34 -1.88 20.69
C ALA A 131 9.90 -2.38 20.58
N TYR A 132 9.61 -3.17 19.55
CA TYR A 132 8.31 -3.83 19.38
C TYR A 132 8.46 -5.18 18.69
N PRO A 133 7.71 -6.25 19.10
CA PRO A 133 7.73 -7.54 18.43
C PRO A 133 7.25 -7.43 16.99
N LYS A 134 7.79 -8.24 16.09
CA LYS A 134 7.27 -8.36 14.73
C LYS A 134 5.96 -9.15 14.72
N ALA A 135 5.05 -8.81 13.81
CA ALA A 135 3.79 -9.55 13.65
C ALA A 135 4.06 -11.03 13.37
N TRP A 136 3.25 -11.91 13.95
CA TRP A 136 3.41 -13.37 13.91
C TRP A 136 4.71 -13.90 14.53
N SER A 137 5.46 -13.07 15.25
CA SER A 137 6.61 -13.59 16.03
C SER A 137 6.13 -14.61 17.07
N PRO A 138 6.82 -15.76 17.21
CA PRO A 138 6.60 -16.67 18.31
C PRO A 138 6.86 -15.98 19.67
N SER A 139 6.24 -16.52 20.72
CA SER A 139 6.51 -16.11 22.09
C SER A 139 7.92 -16.51 22.54
N THR A 140 8.48 -15.76 23.47
CA THR A 140 9.61 -16.23 24.28
C THR A 140 9.13 -17.26 25.32
N LYS A 141 10.03 -18.07 25.87
CA LYS A 141 9.72 -19.00 26.97
C LYS A 141 9.64 -18.25 28.33
N GLY A 142 8.60 -17.43 28.50
CA GLY A 142 8.54 -16.44 29.57
C GLY A 142 9.53 -15.29 29.35
N ALA A 143 9.87 -14.58 30.45
CA ALA A 143 10.92 -13.57 30.42
C ALA A 143 12.29 -14.25 30.29
N VAL A 144 13.02 -13.95 29.21
CA VAL A 144 14.38 -14.46 28.97
C VAL A 144 15.38 -13.36 29.27
N THR A 145 16.43 -13.66 30.05
CA THR A 145 17.55 -12.73 30.27
C THR A 145 18.82 -13.32 29.70
N GLY A 146 19.32 -12.70 28.63
CA GLY A 146 20.46 -13.17 27.86
C GLY A 146 21.51 -12.09 27.62
N GLU A 147 22.74 -12.54 27.39
CA GLU A 147 23.79 -11.69 26.87
C GLU A 147 23.42 -11.19 25.48
N VAL A 148 23.75 -9.93 25.16
CA VAL A 148 23.55 -9.34 23.84
C VAL A 148 24.76 -9.60 22.96
N VAL A 149 24.54 -10.27 21.83
CA VAL A 149 25.60 -10.60 20.87
C VAL A 149 25.34 -9.88 19.54
N PHE A 150 26.33 -9.16 19.05
CA PHE A 150 26.25 -8.57 17.71
C PHE A 150 26.70 -9.59 16.65
N PHE A 151 25.77 -10.07 15.84
CA PHE A 151 26.01 -11.02 14.77
C PHE A 151 26.40 -10.28 13.47
N ASP A 152 27.68 -9.96 13.35
CA ASP A 152 28.26 -9.17 12.24
C ASP A 152 28.90 -10.05 11.14
N ALA A 153 28.30 -11.20 10.83
CA ALA A 153 28.76 -12.06 9.74
C ALA A 153 28.53 -11.36 8.38
N LYS A 154 29.60 -11.25 7.57
CA LYS A 154 29.61 -10.68 6.22
C LYS A 154 29.82 -11.74 5.13
N THR A 155 30.37 -12.89 5.52
CA THR A 155 30.66 -14.03 4.65
C THR A 155 30.28 -15.34 5.35
N ASP A 156 30.16 -16.41 4.61
CA ASP A 156 29.89 -17.74 5.18
C ASP A 156 30.99 -18.20 6.16
N ALA A 157 32.25 -17.83 5.91
CA ALA A 157 33.35 -18.13 6.82
C ALA A 157 33.23 -17.46 8.20
N ASP A 158 32.49 -16.33 8.28
CA ASP A 158 32.26 -15.65 9.54
C ASP A 158 31.32 -16.44 10.47
N PHE A 159 30.50 -17.36 9.95
CA PHE A 159 29.60 -18.18 10.78
C PHE A 159 30.37 -19.03 11.81
N GLU A 160 31.56 -19.50 11.48
CA GLU A 160 32.40 -20.28 12.41
C GLU A 160 32.78 -19.50 13.69
N LYS A 161 32.81 -18.15 13.64
CA LYS A 161 33.02 -17.30 14.83
C LYS A 161 31.90 -17.40 15.84
N TYR A 162 30.67 -17.72 15.38
CA TYR A 162 29.44 -17.70 16.17
C TYR A 162 28.87 -19.09 16.44
N LYS A 163 29.38 -20.13 15.77
CA LYS A 163 28.89 -21.50 15.89
C LYS A 163 28.90 -22.01 17.33
N GLY A 164 27.71 -22.45 17.79
CA GLY A 164 27.50 -22.92 19.17
C GLY A 164 27.47 -21.81 20.22
N LYS A 165 27.49 -20.52 19.83
CA LYS A 165 27.60 -19.40 20.77
C LYS A 165 26.33 -18.55 20.87
N LEU A 166 25.31 -18.79 20.04
CA LEU A 166 24.12 -17.93 19.98
C LEU A 166 22.90 -18.52 20.72
N ALA A 167 22.96 -19.78 21.15
CA ALA A 167 21.90 -20.42 21.89
C ALA A 167 21.53 -19.63 23.16
N GLY A 168 20.27 -19.28 23.34
CA GLY A 168 19.76 -18.52 24.49
C GLY A 168 20.22 -17.05 24.57
N LYS A 169 20.91 -16.52 23.55
CA LYS A 169 21.36 -15.11 23.50
C LYS A 169 20.30 -14.20 22.88
N VAL A 170 20.42 -12.90 23.16
CA VAL A 170 19.73 -11.84 22.42
C VAL A 170 20.64 -11.40 21.28
N VAL A 171 20.27 -11.68 20.05
CA VAL A 171 21.14 -11.52 18.88
C VAL A 171 20.76 -10.27 18.08
N LEU A 172 21.66 -9.29 18.03
CA LEU A 172 21.55 -8.13 17.14
C LEU A 172 21.93 -8.55 15.72
N ASN A 173 20.96 -8.50 14.78
CA ASN A 173 21.10 -9.10 13.44
C ASN A 173 21.30 -8.09 12.30
N SER A 174 21.09 -6.80 12.54
CA SER A 174 21.27 -5.74 11.54
C SER A 174 22.63 -5.05 11.67
N ALA A 175 23.15 -4.51 10.58
CA ALA A 175 24.29 -3.60 10.65
C ALA A 175 23.95 -2.34 11.44
N LEU A 176 24.97 -1.65 11.99
CA LEU A 176 24.84 -0.33 12.55
C LEU A 176 24.32 0.62 11.45
N ARG A 177 23.22 1.32 11.73
CA ARG A 177 22.64 2.31 10.82
C ARG A 177 23.04 3.72 11.26
N GLU A 178 23.67 4.46 10.37
CA GLU A 178 23.95 5.87 10.60
C GLU A 178 22.62 6.65 10.67
N ILE A 179 22.45 7.45 11.70
CA ILE A 179 21.35 8.40 11.85
C ILE A 179 21.86 9.76 11.43
N LYS A 180 21.34 10.27 10.34
CA LYS A 180 21.68 11.59 9.84
C LYS A 180 20.86 12.67 10.52
N MET A 181 21.35 13.88 10.51
CA MET A 181 20.62 15.05 10.99
C MET A 181 19.36 15.26 10.13
N GLU A 182 18.25 15.54 10.79
CA GLU A 182 16.99 15.93 10.14
C GLU A 182 17.09 17.42 9.76
N ASP A 183 17.51 17.70 8.54
CA ASP A 183 17.68 19.07 8.00
C ASP A 183 16.42 19.56 7.24
N LYS A 184 15.39 18.73 7.13
CA LYS A 184 14.12 19.03 6.47
C LYS A 184 12.94 18.70 7.40
N PRO A 185 11.81 19.44 7.29
CA PRO A 185 10.61 19.08 8.00
C PRO A 185 10.17 17.66 7.66
N LEU A 186 9.78 16.88 8.68
CA LEU A 186 9.24 15.53 8.46
C LEU A 186 7.84 15.58 7.81
N GLY A 187 7.04 16.61 8.16
CA GLY A 187 5.73 16.84 7.57
C GLY A 187 5.79 17.80 6.38
N ALA A 188 5.19 17.41 5.27
CA ALA A 188 5.15 18.24 4.08
C ALA A 188 3.81 18.14 3.35
N ARG A 189 3.46 19.22 2.65
CA ARG A 189 2.38 19.24 1.67
C ARG A 189 2.98 19.39 0.27
N LEU A 190 2.29 18.86 -0.71
CA LEU A 190 2.67 19.02 -2.11
C LEU A 190 2.66 20.52 -2.48
N THR A 191 3.79 21.02 -3.00
CA THR A 191 3.90 22.38 -3.49
C THR A 191 3.21 22.53 -4.85
N ASP A 192 2.89 23.77 -5.25
CA ASP A 192 2.31 24.05 -6.56
C ASP A 192 3.22 23.57 -7.71
N ASP A 193 4.55 23.68 -7.55
CA ASP A 193 5.51 23.18 -8.54
C ASP A 193 5.50 21.65 -8.67
N GLN A 194 5.39 20.93 -7.54
CA GLN A 194 5.24 19.46 -7.56
C GLN A 194 3.94 19.05 -8.23
N LEU A 195 2.83 19.70 -7.88
CA LEU A 195 1.52 19.45 -8.49
C LEU A 195 1.50 19.78 -9.98
N LYS A 196 2.15 20.89 -10.37
CA LYS A 196 2.31 21.24 -11.79
C LYS A 196 3.12 20.17 -12.53
N LYS A 197 4.25 19.72 -11.99
CA LYS A 197 5.05 18.65 -12.56
C LYS A 197 4.23 17.37 -12.76
N MET A 198 3.40 16.99 -11.81
CA MET A 198 2.49 15.85 -11.94
C MET A 198 1.47 16.04 -13.08
N SER A 199 0.93 17.26 -13.23
CA SER A 199 -0.02 17.57 -14.31
C SER A 199 0.63 17.61 -15.70
N ASP A 200 1.92 17.93 -15.77
CA ASP A 200 2.68 18.02 -17.02
C ASP A 200 3.16 16.63 -17.52
N GLU A 201 2.96 15.57 -16.74
CA GLU A 201 3.32 14.21 -17.15
C GLU A 201 2.51 13.74 -18.34
N THR A 202 3.20 13.12 -19.31
CA THR A 202 2.60 12.68 -20.59
C THR A 202 2.53 11.16 -20.73
N SER A 203 3.09 10.40 -19.78
CA SER A 203 3.14 8.94 -19.82
C SER A 203 2.68 8.33 -18.50
N ALA A 204 1.83 7.32 -18.59
CA ALA A 204 1.39 6.54 -17.45
C ALA A 204 2.51 5.75 -16.76
N ALA A 205 3.52 5.35 -17.50
CA ALA A 205 4.61 4.51 -17.01
C ALA A 205 5.75 5.30 -16.32
N GLY A 206 5.66 6.65 -16.32
CA GLY A 206 6.78 7.51 -15.90
C GLY A 206 7.97 7.41 -16.86
N ALA A 207 9.11 7.94 -16.46
CA ALA A 207 10.34 7.83 -17.24
C ALA A 207 10.81 6.36 -17.32
N PRO A 208 11.27 5.88 -18.48
CA PRO A 208 11.81 4.53 -18.62
C PRO A 208 12.95 4.30 -17.61
N ARG A 209 12.87 3.24 -16.83
CA ARG A 209 13.96 2.84 -15.94
C ARG A 209 15.04 2.15 -16.76
N PRO A 210 16.33 2.43 -16.53
CA PRO A 210 17.40 1.70 -17.16
C PRO A 210 17.23 0.18 -16.92
N PRO A 211 17.51 -0.67 -17.91
CA PRO A 211 17.46 -2.11 -17.70
C PRO A 211 18.48 -2.53 -16.65
N VAL A 212 18.06 -3.40 -15.74
CA VAL A 212 18.97 -3.98 -14.74
C VAL A 212 19.96 -4.88 -15.46
N THR A 213 21.27 -4.66 -15.27
CA THR A 213 22.33 -5.48 -15.90
C THR A 213 22.37 -6.89 -15.32
N ASP A 214 22.96 -7.82 -16.05
CA ASP A 214 23.10 -9.21 -15.58
C ASP A 214 24.01 -9.31 -14.36
N GLU A 215 25.06 -8.47 -14.28
CA GLU A 215 25.93 -8.35 -13.10
C GLU A 215 25.14 -7.84 -11.88
N ALA A 216 24.28 -6.84 -12.05
CA ALA A 216 23.44 -6.34 -10.96
C ALA A 216 22.46 -7.42 -10.48
N ARG A 217 21.88 -8.19 -11.41
CA ARG A 217 21.02 -9.35 -11.08
C ARG A 217 21.78 -10.44 -10.34
N ALA A 218 22.98 -10.79 -10.81
CA ALA A 218 23.84 -11.80 -10.18
C ALA A 218 24.23 -11.38 -8.75
N ARG A 219 24.66 -10.12 -8.58
CA ARG A 219 24.98 -9.55 -7.26
C ARG A 219 23.78 -9.57 -6.31
N GLN A 220 22.61 -9.18 -6.80
CA GLN A 220 21.38 -9.21 -5.99
C GLN A 220 21.03 -10.64 -5.56
N ARG A 221 21.17 -11.61 -6.46
CA ARG A 221 20.96 -13.04 -6.16
C ARG A 221 21.94 -13.54 -5.09
N GLU A 222 23.22 -13.18 -5.17
CA GLU A 222 24.22 -13.59 -4.17
C GLU A 222 23.90 -13.01 -2.79
N ILE A 223 23.51 -11.73 -2.71
CA ILE A 223 23.06 -11.10 -1.46
C ILE A 223 21.84 -11.85 -0.89
N GLN A 224 20.86 -12.21 -1.72
CA GLN A 224 19.68 -12.96 -1.28
C GLN A 224 20.07 -14.36 -0.75
N LEU A 225 20.95 -15.06 -1.43
CA LEU A 225 21.43 -16.39 -1.02
C LEU A 225 22.23 -16.31 0.30
N PHE A 226 23.10 -15.31 0.45
CA PHE A 226 23.82 -15.08 1.70
C PHE A 226 22.85 -14.81 2.85
N ASN A 227 21.88 -13.92 2.68
CA ASN A 227 20.87 -13.63 3.69
C ASN A 227 20.05 -14.87 4.07
N LEU A 228 19.76 -15.72 3.11
CA LEU A 228 19.07 -16.99 3.34
C LEU A 228 19.93 -17.97 4.15
N ARG A 229 21.23 -18.13 3.82
CA ARG A 229 22.17 -18.94 4.62
C ARG A 229 22.31 -18.40 6.04
N ARG A 230 22.42 -17.08 6.18
CA ARG A 230 22.50 -16.37 7.45
C ARG A 230 21.25 -16.63 8.33
N SER A 231 20.07 -16.57 7.75
CA SER A 231 18.83 -16.86 8.47
C SER A 231 18.72 -18.32 8.89
N ASN A 232 19.15 -19.27 8.02
CA ASN A 232 19.21 -20.70 8.37
C ASN A 232 20.21 -20.97 9.49
N PHE A 233 21.38 -20.33 9.47
CA PHE A 233 22.37 -20.43 10.55
C PHE A 233 21.78 -19.94 11.87
N LEU A 234 21.15 -18.76 11.90
CA LEU A 234 20.48 -18.26 13.11
C LEU A 234 19.41 -19.22 13.63
N LEU A 235 18.60 -19.81 12.75
CA LEU A 235 17.59 -20.78 13.15
C LEU A 235 18.21 -22.01 13.79
N SER A 236 19.31 -22.52 13.25
CA SER A 236 20.01 -23.69 13.79
C SER A 236 20.71 -23.42 15.14
N GLU A 237 21.16 -22.20 15.37
CA GLU A 237 21.80 -21.78 16.62
C GLU A 237 20.84 -21.60 17.79
N GLY A 238 19.53 -21.37 17.54
CA GLY A 238 18.50 -21.25 18.58
C GLY A 238 18.66 -20.04 19.50
N PRO A 239 18.77 -18.80 19.00
CA PRO A 239 18.80 -17.60 19.81
C PRO A 239 17.51 -17.45 20.63
N ALA A 240 17.60 -16.81 21.80
CA ALA A 240 16.41 -16.51 22.61
C ALA A 240 15.51 -15.49 21.90
N VAL A 241 16.12 -14.46 21.31
CA VAL A 241 15.43 -13.41 20.54
C VAL A 241 16.39 -12.87 19.47
N VAL A 242 15.89 -12.66 18.26
CA VAL A 242 16.61 -11.92 17.23
C VAL A 242 16.06 -10.50 17.16
N VAL A 243 16.95 -9.53 17.15
CA VAL A 243 16.64 -8.11 17.15
C VAL A 243 17.15 -7.45 15.88
N ASP A 244 16.26 -6.83 15.12
CA ASP A 244 16.63 -5.99 13.99
C ASP A 244 16.56 -4.49 14.38
N SER A 245 17.44 -3.68 13.79
CA SER A 245 17.32 -2.23 13.85
C SER A 245 16.13 -1.78 13.01
N SER A 246 15.43 -0.74 13.44
CA SER A 246 14.45 -0.06 12.57
C SER A 246 15.11 0.34 11.24
N SER A 247 14.45 0.04 10.13
CA SER A 247 15.02 0.20 8.78
C SER A 247 15.18 1.67 8.37
N ARG A 248 14.36 2.55 8.95
CA ARG A 248 14.34 3.99 8.71
C ARG A 248 13.85 4.72 9.97
N GLY A 249 13.72 6.05 9.90
CA GLY A 249 13.29 6.89 11.02
C GLY A 249 14.36 7.14 12.06
N SER A 250 14.07 8.00 13.01
CA SER A 250 14.89 8.43 14.13
C SER A 250 13.98 8.83 15.30
N GLY A 251 14.55 9.26 16.43
CA GLY A 251 13.78 9.76 17.56
C GLY A 251 12.83 8.71 18.18
N GLY A 252 13.19 7.42 18.12
CA GLY A 252 12.35 6.33 18.64
C GLY A 252 11.26 5.84 17.69
N THR A 253 11.23 6.30 16.43
CA THR A 253 10.31 5.76 15.42
C THR A 253 10.74 4.36 15.01
N LEU A 254 9.80 3.40 15.12
CA LEU A 254 9.98 2.00 14.77
C LEU A 254 9.15 1.66 13.54
N PHE A 255 9.79 1.16 12.50
CA PHE A 255 9.11 0.56 11.36
C PHE A 255 9.06 -0.96 11.55
N VAL A 256 7.87 -1.49 11.86
CA VAL A 256 7.69 -2.89 12.29
C VAL A 256 6.67 -3.58 11.41
N GLN A 257 7.10 -4.64 10.78
CA GLN A 257 6.27 -5.50 9.90
C GLN A 257 6.26 -6.96 10.40
N GLY A 258 5.97 -7.89 9.50
CA GLY A 258 5.90 -9.31 9.79
C GLY A 258 7.25 -9.95 10.18
N ALA A 259 7.17 -11.02 10.95
CA ALA A 259 8.32 -11.84 11.30
C ALA A 259 8.95 -12.47 10.05
N THR A 260 10.27 -12.54 10.04
CA THR A 260 11.02 -13.26 9.01
C THR A 260 10.83 -14.76 9.20
N VAL A 261 10.37 -15.44 8.15
CA VAL A 261 10.30 -16.90 8.09
C VAL A 261 11.48 -17.43 7.30
N VAL A 262 12.24 -18.31 7.90
CA VAL A 262 13.44 -18.87 7.28
C VAL A 262 13.05 -19.82 6.16
N GLN A 263 13.34 -19.46 4.92
CA GLN A 263 13.08 -20.28 3.74
C GLN A 263 14.13 -21.39 3.58
N GLU A 264 13.81 -22.41 2.81
CA GLU A 264 14.77 -23.47 2.48
C GLU A 264 15.85 -22.96 1.51
N LEU A 265 17.07 -23.46 1.70
CA LEU A 265 18.14 -23.18 0.77
C LEU A 265 17.84 -23.82 -0.61
N PRO A 266 18.14 -23.13 -1.71
CA PRO A 266 18.06 -23.74 -3.03
C PRO A 266 19.04 -24.91 -3.16
N PRO A 267 18.72 -25.94 -3.96
CA PRO A 267 19.70 -26.97 -4.30
C PRO A 267 20.90 -26.34 -5.01
N ALA A 268 22.08 -26.90 -4.78
CA ALA A 268 23.33 -26.42 -5.38
C ALA A 268 23.24 -26.41 -6.92
N THR A 269 22.57 -27.40 -7.50
CA THR A 269 22.34 -27.48 -8.95
C THR A 269 20.83 -27.28 -9.19
N PRO A 270 20.41 -26.20 -9.88
CA PRO A 270 19.02 -26.01 -10.24
C PRO A 270 18.54 -27.11 -11.19
N ASP A 271 17.42 -27.74 -10.86
CA ASP A 271 16.70 -28.62 -11.77
C ASP A 271 15.56 -27.83 -12.44
N PRO A 272 15.63 -27.58 -13.76
CA PRO A 272 14.55 -26.86 -14.47
C PRO A 272 13.19 -27.57 -14.45
N ALA A 273 13.19 -28.90 -14.22
CA ALA A 273 11.97 -29.70 -14.15
C ALA A 273 11.42 -29.83 -12.72
N ALA A 274 12.14 -29.33 -11.71
CA ALA A 274 11.69 -29.40 -10.33
C ALA A 274 10.42 -28.58 -10.10
N THR A 275 9.51 -29.11 -9.31
CA THR A 275 8.33 -28.37 -8.83
C THR A 275 8.77 -27.14 -8.03
N PRO A 276 8.04 -26.01 -8.12
CA PRO A 276 8.29 -24.84 -7.29
C PRO A 276 8.35 -25.24 -5.80
N ARG A 277 9.40 -24.81 -5.11
CA ARG A 277 9.56 -25.07 -3.67
C ARG A 277 8.46 -24.36 -2.87
N PRO A 278 8.02 -24.97 -1.75
CA PRO A 278 7.10 -24.30 -0.86
C PRO A 278 7.71 -22.99 -0.33
N SER A 279 6.91 -21.94 -0.33
CA SER A 279 7.25 -20.67 0.32
C SER A 279 6.52 -20.62 1.66
N PHE A 280 7.25 -20.39 2.73
CA PHE A 280 6.71 -20.31 4.08
C PHE A 280 6.33 -18.87 4.42
N SER A 281 5.15 -18.68 4.96
CA SER A 281 4.65 -17.39 5.45
C SER A 281 4.45 -17.41 6.94
N ALA A 282 4.61 -16.28 7.62
CA ALA A 282 4.49 -16.18 9.07
C ALA A 282 3.07 -16.48 9.58
N TYR A 283 2.07 -16.20 8.76
CA TYR A 283 0.66 -16.48 9.02
C TYR A 283 0.21 -17.90 8.59
N LYS A 284 1.12 -18.76 8.16
CA LYS A 284 0.85 -20.19 7.88
C LYS A 284 1.47 -21.06 8.97
N LYS A 285 0.75 -22.12 9.36
CA LYS A 285 1.19 -23.00 10.45
C LYS A 285 2.55 -23.64 10.17
N GLU A 286 2.83 -23.96 8.93
CA GLU A 286 4.08 -24.56 8.46
C GLU A 286 5.28 -23.59 8.64
N GLY A 287 5.02 -22.28 8.69
CA GLY A 287 6.05 -21.27 8.93
C GLY A 287 6.52 -21.19 10.38
N GLU A 288 5.70 -21.64 11.35
CA GLU A 288 5.99 -21.48 12.78
C GLU A 288 7.31 -22.15 13.21
N ALA A 289 7.55 -23.38 12.80
CA ALA A 289 8.80 -24.12 13.08
C ALA A 289 10.05 -23.50 12.43
N ARG A 290 9.86 -22.54 11.53
CA ARG A 290 10.92 -21.85 10.79
C ARG A 290 11.11 -20.40 11.26
N MET A 291 10.67 -20.10 12.48
CA MET A 291 10.81 -18.78 13.09
C MET A 291 11.41 -18.89 14.49
N TYR A 292 12.05 -17.83 14.90
CA TYR A 292 12.50 -17.57 16.27
C TYR A 292 11.77 -16.31 16.78
N PRO A 293 11.73 -16.05 18.10
CA PRO A 293 11.20 -14.79 18.63
C PRO A 293 11.94 -13.58 18.03
N GLN A 294 11.21 -12.58 17.55
CA GLN A 294 11.76 -11.45 16.79
C GLN A 294 11.17 -10.13 17.23
N MET A 295 12.00 -9.11 17.31
CA MET A 295 11.57 -7.74 17.54
C MET A 295 12.39 -6.74 16.71
N THR A 296 11.83 -5.55 16.51
CA THR A 296 12.53 -4.39 15.95
C THR A 296 12.82 -3.41 17.08
N MET A 297 14.02 -2.84 17.09
CA MET A 297 14.48 -1.85 18.07
C MET A 297 14.78 -0.52 17.40
N ALA A 298 14.53 0.60 18.08
CA ALA A 298 14.94 1.92 17.62
C ALA A 298 16.44 1.98 17.34
N SER A 299 16.81 2.64 16.26
CA SER A 299 18.19 2.61 15.79
C SER A 299 19.16 3.24 16.79
N GLU A 300 18.72 4.22 17.56
CA GLU A 300 19.50 4.83 18.63
C GLU A 300 19.92 3.83 19.70
N ASP A 301 18.95 3.06 20.21
CA ASP A 301 19.16 2.03 21.21
C ASP A 301 19.99 0.88 20.64
N TYR A 302 19.65 0.44 19.45
CA TYR A 302 20.36 -0.61 18.74
C TYR A 302 21.83 -0.26 18.53
N ASN A 303 22.11 0.94 18.02
CA ASN A 303 23.47 1.45 17.81
C ASN A 303 24.23 1.62 19.12
N ARG A 304 23.54 2.02 20.22
CA ARG A 304 24.13 2.12 21.54
C ARG A 304 24.66 0.76 22.01
N LEU A 305 23.89 -0.29 21.86
CA LEU A 305 24.31 -1.66 22.23
C LEU A 305 25.53 -2.10 21.43
N ILE A 306 25.56 -1.87 20.13
CA ILE A 306 26.74 -2.18 19.30
C ILE A 306 27.97 -1.41 19.79
N ARG A 307 27.83 -0.12 20.11
CA ARG A 307 28.96 0.67 20.64
C ARG A 307 29.44 0.17 21.99
N MET A 308 28.54 -0.27 22.89
CA MET A 308 28.91 -0.89 24.16
C MET A 308 29.74 -2.15 23.92
N ILE A 309 29.28 -3.05 23.04
CA ILE A 309 29.99 -4.29 22.70
C ILE A 309 31.37 -3.98 22.11
N ARG A 310 31.49 -3.03 21.20
CA ARG A 310 32.77 -2.61 20.60
C ARG A 310 33.74 -2.00 21.61
N ASN A 311 33.23 -1.44 22.70
CA ASN A 311 34.05 -0.93 23.83
C ASN A 311 34.30 -1.99 24.92
N GLY A 312 34.09 -3.29 24.60
CA GLY A 312 34.40 -4.39 25.50
C GLY A 312 33.36 -4.63 26.61
N VAL A 313 32.21 -3.97 26.58
CA VAL A 313 31.11 -4.21 27.51
C VAL A 313 30.23 -5.34 26.98
N THR A 314 29.80 -6.25 27.85
CA THR A 314 28.85 -7.32 27.54
C THR A 314 27.48 -6.97 28.11
N PRO A 315 26.58 -6.30 27.35
CA PRO A 315 25.24 -5.97 27.84
C PRO A 315 24.40 -7.24 28.02
N ARG A 316 23.50 -7.23 29.01
CA ARG A 316 22.47 -8.27 29.15
C ARG A 316 21.09 -7.63 29.06
N MET A 317 20.20 -8.29 28.33
CA MET A 317 18.82 -7.82 28.14
C MET A 317 17.85 -8.84 28.72
N SER A 318 16.78 -8.31 29.32
CA SER A 318 15.58 -9.07 29.65
C SER A 318 14.53 -8.76 28.58
N VAL A 319 13.97 -9.80 27.96
CA VAL A 319 12.93 -9.69 26.92
C VAL A 319 11.82 -10.68 27.23
N ASN A 320 10.58 -10.23 27.15
CA ASN A 320 9.40 -11.07 27.27
C ASN A 320 8.43 -10.73 26.13
N ILE A 321 8.23 -11.67 25.20
CA ILE A 321 7.22 -11.59 24.14
C ILE A 321 6.18 -12.66 24.44
N GLN A 322 4.94 -12.25 24.71
CA GLN A 322 3.81 -13.18 24.84
C GLN A 322 2.81 -12.88 23.74
N SER A 323 2.67 -13.80 22.84
CA SER A 323 1.78 -13.70 21.66
C SER A 323 0.84 -14.90 21.60
N GLN A 324 -0.23 -14.75 20.84
CA GLN A 324 -1.19 -15.81 20.60
C GLN A 324 -1.52 -15.88 19.12
N TYR A 325 -1.41 -17.07 18.55
CA TYR A 325 -1.99 -17.41 17.26
C TYR A 325 -3.47 -17.76 17.40
N HIS A 326 -4.26 -17.42 16.38
CA HIS A 326 -5.69 -17.72 16.29
C HIS A 326 -5.92 -18.61 15.07
N ASP A 327 -6.29 -19.87 15.31
CA ASP A 327 -6.43 -20.94 14.31
C ASP A 327 -7.89 -21.33 14.06
N ASP A 328 -8.83 -20.74 14.77
CA ASP A 328 -10.26 -21.07 14.76
C ASP A 328 -10.95 -20.65 13.44
N ASP A 329 -10.44 -19.62 12.78
CA ASP A 329 -10.95 -19.16 11.50
C ASP A 329 -9.79 -18.65 10.63
N LEU A 330 -9.50 -19.35 9.54
CA LEU A 330 -8.39 -19.03 8.63
C LEU A 330 -8.82 -18.18 7.42
N MET A 331 -10.12 -17.84 7.33
CA MET A 331 -10.64 -17.01 6.24
C MET A 331 -10.43 -15.53 6.52
N GLY A 332 -10.04 -14.76 5.49
CA GLY A 332 -10.09 -13.31 5.52
C GLY A 332 -11.48 -12.80 5.15
N TYR A 333 -11.81 -11.56 5.55
CA TYR A 333 -13.12 -10.96 5.30
C TYR A 333 -12.99 -9.52 4.83
N ASN A 334 -13.70 -9.18 3.76
CA ASN A 334 -13.95 -7.80 3.35
C ASN A 334 -15.30 -7.34 3.91
N THR A 335 -15.43 -6.06 4.24
CA THR A 335 -16.74 -5.48 4.60
C THR A 335 -17.31 -4.76 3.41
N VAL A 336 -18.56 -5.05 3.04
CA VAL A 336 -19.28 -4.35 1.97
C VAL A 336 -20.66 -3.89 2.44
N ALA A 337 -21.12 -2.75 1.89
CA ALA A 337 -22.48 -2.24 2.08
C ALA A 337 -22.87 -1.34 0.89
N GLU A 338 -24.17 -1.15 0.64
CA GLU A 338 -24.68 -0.51 -0.58
C GLU A 338 -25.69 0.61 -0.30
N ILE A 339 -25.59 1.67 -1.09
CA ILE A 339 -26.69 2.61 -1.35
C ILE A 339 -27.32 2.15 -2.68
N PRO A 340 -28.57 1.64 -2.67
CA PRO A 340 -29.19 1.10 -3.89
C PRO A 340 -29.36 2.15 -4.97
N GLY A 341 -29.12 1.77 -6.22
CA GLY A 341 -29.49 2.57 -7.38
C GLY A 341 -30.99 2.66 -7.57
N THR A 342 -31.45 3.79 -8.11
CA THR A 342 -32.90 4.05 -8.29
C THR A 342 -33.35 3.99 -9.75
N ASP A 343 -32.45 4.02 -10.70
CA ASP A 343 -32.79 3.93 -12.12
C ASP A 343 -33.14 2.48 -12.51
N PRO A 344 -34.30 2.24 -13.13
CA PRO A 344 -34.72 0.87 -13.48
C PRO A 344 -33.73 0.10 -14.34
N THR A 345 -32.96 0.80 -15.18
CA THR A 345 -32.00 0.18 -16.12
C THR A 345 -30.58 0.15 -15.60
N LEU A 346 -30.17 1.10 -14.76
CA LEU A 346 -28.80 1.27 -14.30
C LEU A 346 -28.54 0.78 -12.86
N LYS A 347 -29.57 0.49 -12.08
CA LYS A 347 -29.45 0.10 -10.66
C LYS A 347 -28.59 -1.13 -10.41
N GLU A 348 -28.47 -2.01 -11.43
CA GLU A 348 -27.61 -3.20 -11.36
C GLU A 348 -26.13 -2.90 -11.67
N GLU A 349 -25.84 -1.71 -12.16
CA GLU A 349 -24.45 -1.26 -12.37
C GLU A 349 -23.89 -0.68 -11.08
N LEU A 350 -22.56 -0.78 -10.91
CA LEU A 350 -21.87 -0.47 -9.66
C LEU A 350 -20.92 0.71 -9.82
N VAL A 351 -20.91 1.57 -8.83
CA VAL A 351 -19.81 2.48 -8.50
C VAL A 351 -19.28 2.10 -7.14
N MET A 352 -17.98 1.92 -6.99
CA MET A 352 -17.39 1.46 -5.75
C MET A 352 -16.42 2.50 -5.18
N LEU A 353 -16.30 2.51 -3.85
CA LEU A 353 -15.34 3.31 -3.11
C LEU A 353 -14.84 2.51 -1.90
N GLY A 354 -13.62 2.81 -1.43
CA GLY A 354 -13.08 2.11 -0.28
C GLY A 354 -11.61 2.38 0.00
N GLY A 355 -11.05 1.52 0.81
CA GLY A 355 -9.65 1.42 1.20
C GLY A 355 -9.45 0.15 2.01
N HIS A 356 -8.22 -0.18 2.40
CA HIS A 356 -8.01 -1.36 3.24
C HIS A 356 -8.25 -1.05 4.71
N LEU A 357 -8.86 -2.02 5.40
CA LEU A 357 -9.24 -1.92 6.80
C LEU A 357 -8.18 -2.51 7.73
N ASP A 358 -7.39 -3.46 7.24
CA ASP A 358 -6.25 -3.99 7.98
C ASP A 358 -5.13 -2.96 8.14
N SER A 359 -4.25 -3.20 9.09
CA SER A 359 -3.07 -2.37 9.34
C SER A 359 -1.99 -3.20 10.01
N TRP A 360 -0.76 -2.69 10.04
CA TRP A 360 0.26 -3.23 10.94
C TRP A 360 -0.12 -2.99 12.41
N HIS A 361 0.52 -3.75 13.30
CA HIS A 361 0.12 -3.95 14.69
C HIS A 361 0.91 -3.10 15.70
N SER A 362 1.96 -2.40 15.28
CA SER A 362 2.81 -1.63 16.20
C SER A 362 2.21 -0.29 16.63
N SER A 363 1.11 0.10 16.00
CA SER A 363 0.31 1.28 16.32
C SER A 363 -1.16 1.02 15.98
N THR A 364 -1.96 2.07 15.88
CA THR A 364 -3.41 1.98 15.64
C THR A 364 -3.78 1.97 14.15
N GLY A 365 -2.81 2.14 13.22
CA GLY A 365 -3.08 2.18 11.78
C GLY A 365 -3.99 3.33 11.39
N ALA A 366 -3.73 4.55 11.92
CA ALA A 366 -4.59 5.70 11.70
C ALA A 366 -4.45 6.24 10.28
N THR A 367 -3.21 6.49 9.83
CA THR A 367 -2.94 6.99 8.47
C THR A 367 -2.93 5.86 7.46
N ASP A 368 -2.66 4.61 7.92
CA ASP A 368 -2.49 3.40 7.12
C ASP A 368 -3.32 2.24 7.69
N ASN A 369 -4.61 2.08 7.33
CA ASN A 369 -5.40 2.98 6.49
C ASN A 369 -6.81 3.18 7.09
N ALA A 370 -6.93 3.38 8.43
CA ALA A 370 -8.21 3.74 9.03
C ALA A 370 -8.77 5.05 8.45
N ALA A 371 -7.88 6.00 8.07
CA ALA A 371 -8.25 7.26 7.44
C ALA A 371 -9.03 7.03 6.13
N GLY A 372 -8.50 6.23 5.22
CA GLY A 372 -9.18 5.92 3.96
C GLY A 372 -10.52 5.21 4.17
N CYS A 373 -10.59 4.27 5.12
CA CYS A 373 -11.84 3.62 5.49
C CYS A 373 -12.85 4.60 6.09
N ALA A 374 -12.44 5.46 7.01
CA ALA A 374 -13.31 6.47 7.61
C ALA A 374 -13.84 7.46 6.57
N VAL A 375 -12.98 7.87 5.61
CA VAL A 375 -13.39 8.72 4.46
C VAL A 375 -14.41 8.03 3.58
N ALA A 376 -14.22 6.76 3.23
CA ALA A 376 -15.15 6.01 2.37
C ALA A 376 -16.51 5.81 3.06
N MET A 377 -16.50 5.46 4.35
CA MET A 377 -17.72 5.35 5.16
C MET A 377 -18.44 6.70 5.26
N GLU A 378 -17.71 7.78 5.54
CA GLU A 378 -18.27 9.14 5.65
C GLU A 378 -18.82 9.64 4.31
N ALA A 379 -18.17 9.34 3.19
CA ALA A 379 -18.67 9.66 1.87
C ALA A 379 -20.06 9.05 1.62
N ALA A 380 -20.26 7.79 2.01
CA ALA A 380 -21.55 7.13 1.94
C ALA A 380 -22.58 7.77 2.91
N ARG A 381 -22.16 8.07 4.16
CA ARG A 381 -23.01 8.76 5.14
C ARG A 381 -23.48 10.13 4.63
N ILE A 382 -22.59 10.91 4.01
CA ILE A 382 -22.92 12.21 3.40
C ILE A 382 -24.04 12.04 2.36
N LEU A 383 -23.90 11.07 1.46
CA LEU A 383 -24.91 10.82 0.42
C LEU A 383 -26.28 10.42 1.01
N ILE A 384 -26.28 9.61 2.06
CA ILE A 384 -27.50 9.23 2.76
C ILE A 384 -28.14 10.45 3.46
N ALA A 385 -27.34 11.24 4.20
CA ALA A 385 -27.81 12.40 4.94
C ALA A 385 -28.37 13.51 4.04
N THR A 386 -27.81 13.68 2.84
CA THR A 386 -28.30 14.65 1.85
C THR A 386 -29.59 14.22 1.16
N GLY A 387 -29.97 12.94 1.29
CA GLY A 387 -31.15 12.37 0.64
C GLY A 387 -31.02 12.20 -0.88
N LEU A 388 -29.81 12.39 -1.43
CA LEU A 388 -29.53 12.22 -2.85
C LEU A 388 -29.71 10.76 -3.26
N LYS A 389 -30.33 10.54 -4.43
CA LYS A 389 -30.66 9.22 -4.94
C LYS A 389 -29.77 8.90 -6.15
N PRO A 390 -28.79 8.01 -6.00
CA PRO A 390 -27.96 7.62 -7.13
C PRO A 390 -28.76 6.79 -8.13
N ARG A 391 -28.43 6.89 -9.42
CA ARG A 391 -29.03 6.04 -10.46
C ARG A 391 -28.43 4.62 -10.42
N ARG A 392 -27.09 4.52 -10.27
CA ARG A 392 -26.36 3.25 -10.07
C ARG A 392 -26.20 2.95 -8.59
N THR A 393 -26.08 1.68 -8.26
CA THR A 393 -25.76 1.27 -6.89
C THR A 393 -24.35 1.72 -6.52
N ILE A 394 -24.21 2.38 -5.36
CA ILE A 394 -22.93 2.76 -4.78
C ILE A 394 -22.57 1.74 -3.70
N ARG A 395 -21.41 1.09 -3.83
CA ARG A 395 -20.91 0.07 -2.90
C ARG A 395 -19.66 0.55 -2.20
N VAL A 396 -19.72 0.65 -0.87
CA VAL A 396 -18.51 0.75 -0.03
C VAL A 396 -17.90 -0.62 0.08
N ALA A 397 -16.58 -0.73 -0.06
CA ALA A 397 -15.82 -1.94 0.13
C ALA A 397 -14.56 -1.65 0.94
N LEU A 398 -14.46 -2.25 2.13
CA LEU A 398 -13.31 -2.12 3.02
C LEU A 398 -12.56 -3.45 2.99
N TRP A 399 -11.32 -3.39 2.49
CA TRP A 399 -10.54 -4.58 2.19
C TRP A 399 -9.77 -5.08 3.40
N SER A 400 -9.35 -6.35 3.37
CA SER A 400 -8.44 -6.92 4.35
C SER A 400 -7.31 -7.69 3.68
N GLY A 401 -6.16 -7.78 4.35
CA GLY A 401 -4.98 -8.43 3.80
C GLY A 401 -4.32 -7.64 2.67
N GLU A 402 -4.52 -6.33 2.63
CA GLU A 402 -3.80 -5.42 1.75
C GLU A 402 -2.32 -5.46 2.06
N GLU A 403 -1.95 -5.29 3.32
CA GLU A 403 -0.60 -5.23 3.88
C GLU A 403 0.25 -6.48 3.59
N GLN A 404 -0.37 -7.60 3.30
CA GLN A 404 0.32 -8.84 2.93
C GLN A 404 0.23 -9.13 1.43
N GLY A 405 -0.30 -8.20 0.64
CA GLY A 405 -0.26 -8.21 -0.83
C GLY A 405 -1.62 -8.14 -1.52
N LEU A 406 -2.48 -7.22 -1.15
CA LEU A 406 -3.78 -6.93 -1.78
C LEU A 406 -4.76 -8.12 -1.78
N HIS A 407 -4.67 -9.02 -0.79
CA HIS A 407 -5.40 -10.29 -0.83
C HIS A 407 -6.92 -10.10 -0.93
N GLY A 408 -7.51 -9.20 -0.13
CA GLY A 408 -8.95 -8.99 -0.08
C GLY A 408 -9.50 -8.45 -1.39
N SER A 409 -8.93 -7.36 -1.91
CA SER A 409 -9.38 -6.76 -3.16
C SER A 409 -9.16 -7.68 -4.36
N ARG A 410 -8.03 -8.42 -4.42
CA ARG A 410 -7.76 -9.38 -5.50
C ARG A 410 -8.76 -10.51 -5.54
N ASN A 411 -8.99 -11.15 -4.39
CA ASN A 411 -9.97 -12.24 -4.32
C ASN A 411 -11.36 -11.74 -4.68
N TYR A 412 -11.74 -10.54 -4.20
CA TYR A 412 -13.00 -9.92 -4.55
C TYR A 412 -13.12 -9.67 -6.06
N VAL A 413 -12.11 -9.05 -6.66
CA VAL A 413 -12.09 -8.78 -8.11
C VAL A 413 -12.15 -10.08 -8.92
N THR A 414 -11.39 -11.09 -8.52
CA THR A 414 -11.43 -12.41 -9.19
C THR A 414 -12.80 -13.05 -9.10
N GLN A 415 -13.44 -13.02 -7.93
CA GLN A 415 -14.76 -13.63 -7.72
C GLN A 415 -15.90 -12.89 -8.43
N GLN A 416 -15.84 -11.55 -8.46
CA GLN A 416 -16.93 -10.74 -8.98
C GLN A 416 -16.75 -10.34 -10.44
N PHE A 417 -15.53 -9.99 -10.84
CA PHE A 417 -15.29 -9.34 -12.12
C PHE A 417 -14.41 -10.13 -13.08
N GLY A 418 -13.56 -11.02 -12.58
CA GLY A 418 -12.68 -11.84 -13.42
C GLY A 418 -11.20 -11.70 -13.08
N GLU A 419 -10.36 -12.29 -13.92
CA GLU A 419 -8.94 -12.41 -13.67
C GLU A 419 -8.10 -12.30 -14.95
N MET A 420 -6.81 -11.97 -14.79
CA MET A 420 -5.81 -12.13 -15.86
C MET A 420 -5.12 -13.48 -15.71
N LYS A 421 -5.19 -14.34 -16.72
CA LYS A 421 -4.42 -15.58 -16.80
C LYS A 421 -3.18 -15.41 -17.65
N GLY A 422 -2.06 -16.02 -17.25
CA GLY A 422 -0.76 -15.87 -17.92
C GLY A 422 -0.02 -14.58 -17.53
N GLY A 423 1.02 -14.24 -18.31
CA GLY A 423 1.76 -12.98 -18.11
C GLY A 423 2.90 -13.04 -17.08
N GLY A 424 3.13 -14.16 -16.40
CA GLY A 424 4.27 -14.33 -15.48
C GLY A 424 4.08 -13.67 -14.12
N ASN A 425 5.16 -13.26 -13.49
CA ASN A 425 5.18 -12.79 -12.11
C ASN A 425 4.31 -11.53 -11.92
N GLN A 426 3.52 -11.52 -10.87
CA GLN A 426 2.46 -10.52 -10.60
C GLN A 426 3.01 -9.10 -10.36
N PHE A 427 4.28 -8.97 -9.92
CA PHE A 427 4.95 -7.73 -9.55
C PHE A 427 6.32 -7.53 -10.22
N GLY A 428 6.63 -8.34 -11.25
CA GLY A 428 7.89 -8.26 -11.97
C GLY A 428 7.69 -8.29 -13.49
N PRO A 429 8.75 -8.03 -14.27
CA PRO A 429 8.68 -8.21 -15.70
C PRO A 429 8.30 -9.67 -16.02
N PRO A 430 7.49 -9.89 -17.06
CA PRO A 430 7.13 -11.26 -17.47
C PRO A 430 8.38 -12.08 -17.78
N ALA A 431 8.35 -13.36 -17.45
CA ALA A 431 9.41 -14.28 -17.86
C ALA A 431 9.51 -14.28 -19.40
N PRO A 432 10.71 -14.43 -19.99
CA PRO A 432 10.90 -14.33 -21.44
C PRO A 432 9.99 -15.20 -22.31
N ASN A 433 9.46 -16.29 -21.75
CA ASN A 433 8.56 -17.23 -22.43
C ASN A 433 7.19 -17.36 -21.73
N ALA A 434 6.80 -16.38 -20.92
CA ALA A 434 5.49 -16.43 -20.27
C ALA A 434 4.37 -16.33 -21.32
N PRO A 435 3.27 -17.09 -21.17
CA PRO A 435 2.09 -16.95 -22.01
C PRO A 435 1.60 -15.48 -22.00
N LYS A 436 1.11 -14.99 -23.13
CA LYS A 436 0.52 -13.64 -23.17
C LYS A 436 -0.62 -13.57 -22.16
N PRO A 437 -0.74 -12.44 -21.41
CA PRO A 437 -1.85 -12.25 -20.50
C PRO A 437 -3.18 -12.33 -21.24
N GLN A 438 -4.13 -13.08 -20.67
CA GLN A 438 -5.49 -13.20 -21.21
C GLN A 438 -6.49 -12.80 -20.13
N LEU A 439 -7.36 -11.85 -20.42
CA LEU A 439 -8.48 -11.48 -19.56
C LEU A 439 -9.59 -12.54 -19.62
N ILE A 440 -9.97 -13.08 -18.47
CA ILE A 440 -11.15 -13.90 -18.29
C ILE A 440 -12.17 -13.10 -17.51
N LYS A 441 -13.21 -12.62 -18.20
CA LYS A 441 -14.27 -11.82 -17.61
C LYS A 441 -15.18 -12.67 -16.74
N GLY A 442 -15.46 -12.18 -15.52
CA GLY A 442 -16.53 -12.70 -14.67
C GLY A 442 -17.90 -12.11 -15.04
N ALA A 443 -18.96 -12.67 -14.46
CA ALA A 443 -20.35 -12.31 -14.77
C ALA A 443 -20.68 -10.82 -14.53
N ASN A 444 -20.01 -10.18 -13.59
CA ASN A 444 -20.25 -8.78 -13.23
C ASN A 444 -19.21 -7.82 -13.85
N TYR A 445 -18.30 -8.31 -14.71
CA TYR A 445 -17.23 -7.47 -15.28
C TYR A 445 -17.75 -6.18 -15.90
N ASP A 446 -18.82 -6.29 -16.69
CA ASP A 446 -19.37 -5.15 -17.42
C ASP A 446 -20.34 -4.30 -16.57
N LYS A 447 -20.65 -4.69 -15.32
CA LYS A 447 -21.48 -3.91 -14.40
C LYS A 447 -20.69 -2.79 -13.69
N LEU A 448 -19.37 -2.92 -13.49
CA LEU A 448 -18.59 -1.91 -12.79
C LEU A 448 -18.37 -0.67 -13.68
N SER A 449 -18.75 0.50 -13.16
CA SER A 449 -18.42 1.80 -13.74
C SER A 449 -17.04 2.26 -13.29
N ALA A 450 -16.79 2.41 -11.98
CA ALA A 450 -15.49 2.77 -11.42
C ALA A 450 -15.34 2.32 -9.95
N TYR A 451 -14.09 2.19 -9.51
CA TYR A 451 -13.68 2.07 -8.10
C TYR A 451 -12.75 3.23 -7.72
N TYR A 452 -13.04 3.88 -6.60
CA TYR A 452 -12.27 4.98 -6.02
C TYR A 452 -11.64 4.54 -4.70
N ASN A 453 -10.31 4.57 -4.64
CA ASN A 453 -9.50 4.17 -3.49
C ASN A 453 -8.91 5.39 -2.79
N LEU A 454 -8.70 5.28 -1.48
CA LEU A 454 -7.96 6.28 -0.71
C LEU A 454 -6.99 5.57 0.24
N ASP A 455 -5.69 5.74 -0.03
CA ASP A 455 -4.63 5.05 0.70
C ASP A 455 -3.26 5.68 0.39
N ASN A 456 -3.06 6.93 0.79
CA ASN A 456 -1.78 7.65 0.67
C ASN A 456 -1.57 8.58 1.86
N GLY A 457 -1.98 8.15 3.07
CA GLY A 457 -1.84 8.93 4.28
C GLY A 457 -3.05 9.79 4.61
N THR A 458 -2.83 10.91 5.28
CA THR A 458 -3.87 11.69 5.96
C THR A 458 -4.15 13.06 5.35
N GLY A 459 -3.35 13.52 4.38
CA GLY A 459 -3.45 14.87 3.82
C GLY A 459 -4.69 15.07 2.95
N ARG A 460 -4.97 16.35 2.65
CA ARG A 460 -6.08 16.69 1.75
C ARG A 460 -5.89 16.12 0.35
N ILE A 461 -6.98 15.85 -0.33
CA ILE A 461 -6.98 15.50 -1.75
C ILE A 461 -6.54 16.72 -2.57
N ARG A 462 -5.53 16.53 -3.43
CA ARG A 462 -5.02 17.54 -4.36
C ARG A 462 -5.48 17.29 -5.79
N GLY A 463 -5.96 16.07 -6.07
CA GLY A 463 -6.41 15.65 -7.38
C GLY A 463 -6.56 14.14 -7.53
N VAL A 464 -6.41 13.63 -8.76
CA VAL A 464 -6.62 12.21 -9.09
C VAL A 464 -5.55 11.70 -10.05
N TYR A 465 -5.08 10.47 -9.83
CA TYR A 465 -4.32 9.70 -10.81
C TYR A 465 -5.26 9.09 -11.84
N GLN A 466 -5.05 9.37 -13.12
CA GLN A 466 -5.90 8.85 -14.21
C GLN A 466 -5.58 7.38 -14.55
N GLN A 467 -4.55 6.80 -13.97
CA GLN A 467 -4.11 5.41 -14.18
C GLN A 467 -3.94 5.06 -15.68
N GLY A 468 -3.28 5.95 -16.42
CA GLY A 468 -3.07 5.76 -17.85
C GLY A 468 -4.33 5.78 -18.70
N ASN A 469 -5.43 6.31 -18.19
CA ASN A 469 -6.71 6.41 -18.88
C ASN A 469 -7.03 7.87 -19.25
N PRO A 470 -6.63 8.37 -20.42
CA PRO A 470 -6.88 9.76 -20.80
C PRO A 470 -8.37 10.07 -21.02
N GLY A 471 -9.20 9.04 -21.23
CA GLY A 471 -10.65 9.20 -21.44
C GLY A 471 -11.39 9.74 -20.22
N VAL A 472 -10.83 9.63 -19.01
CA VAL A 472 -11.46 10.12 -17.78
C VAL A 472 -11.16 11.60 -17.49
N LYS A 473 -10.15 12.18 -18.18
CA LYS A 473 -9.66 13.54 -17.93
C LYS A 473 -10.78 14.59 -17.95
N PRO A 474 -11.63 14.69 -18.99
CA PRO A 474 -12.66 15.74 -19.03
C PRO A 474 -13.67 15.62 -17.87
N TYR A 475 -13.99 14.41 -17.42
CA TYR A 475 -14.89 14.20 -16.28
C TYR A 475 -14.23 14.68 -14.97
N PHE A 476 -13.01 14.28 -14.73
CA PHE A 476 -12.31 14.64 -13.49
C PHE A 476 -11.96 16.13 -13.40
N GLU A 477 -11.65 16.78 -14.54
CA GLU A 477 -11.51 18.24 -14.60
C GLU A 477 -12.80 18.95 -14.18
N ALA A 478 -13.93 18.53 -14.74
CA ALA A 478 -15.23 19.12 -14.42
C ALA A 478 -15.65 18.85 -12.96
N TRP A 479 -15.36 17.66 -12.43
CA TRP A 479 -15.75 17.27 -11.06
C TRP A 479 -14.85 17.83 -9.96
N LEU A 480 -13.59 18.15 -10.27
CA LEU A 480 -12.68 18.84 -9.35
C LEU A 480 -12.95 20.35 -9.29
N ALA A 481 -13.50 20.95 -10.38
CA ALA A 481 -13.69 22.39 -10.47
C ALA A 481 -14.45 23.00 -9.25
N PRO A 482 -15.52 22.38 -8.70
CA PRO A 482 -16.21 22.87 -7.51
C PRO A 482 -15.37 22.85 -6.21
N PHE A 483 -14.22 22.16 -6.21
CA PHE A 483 -13.34 21.98 -5.06
C PHE A 483 -11.96 22.63 -5.24
N ALA A 484 -11.80 23.46 -6.29
CA ALA A 484 -10.54 24.14 -6.57
C ALA A 484 -10.12 25.08 -5.44
N ASP A 485 -11.07 25.71 -4.74
CA ASP A 485 -10.86 26.53 -3.55
C ASP A 485 -10.35 25.72 -2.34
N LEU A 486 -10.62 24.40 -2.30
CA LEU A 486 -10.09 23.47 -1.33
C LEU A 486 -8.72 22.86 -1.74
N GLY A 487 -8.16 23.31 -2.87
CA GLY A 487 -6.85 22.89 -3.37
C GLY A 487 -6.84 21.62 -4.22
N ALA A 488 -8.02 21.07 -4.56
CA ALA A 488 -8.16 19.86 -5.37
C ALA A 488 -8.35 20.23 -6.86
N LYS A 489 -7.26 20.22 -7.65
CA LYS A 489 -7.28 20.63 -9.06
C LYS A 489 -6.31 19.89 -9.98
N THR A 490 -5.49 18.98 -9.41
CA THR A 490 -4.41 18.31 -10.14
C THR A 490 -4.88 17.02 -10.78
N LEU A 491 -4.57 16.82 -12.04
CA LEU A 491 -4.73 15.54 -12.72
C LEU A 491 -3.37 15.12 -13.30
N THR A 492 -3.03 13.86 -13.12
CA THR A 492 -1.87 13.26 -13.78
C THR A 492 -2.26 12.01 -14.54
N ILE A 493 -1.69 11.83 -15.72
CA ILE A 493 -1.87 10.60 -16.51
C ILE A 493 -1.14 9.41 -15.89
N SER A 494 -0.21 9.65 -15.00
CA SER A 494 0.62 8.63 -14.37
C SER A 494 -0.19 7.59 -13.61
N ASN A 495 0.37 6.40 -13.56
CA ASN A 495 -0.07 5.36 -12.64
C ASN A 495 0.50 5.63 -11.26
N THR A 496 -0.28 5.33 -10.24
CA THR A 496 0.23 5.04 -8.90
C THR A 496 0.02 3.56 -8.58
N GLY A 497 0.72 3.06 -7.59
CA GLY A 497 0.69 1.64 -7.23
C GLY A 497 0.70 1.43 -5.73
N GLY A 498 0.80 0.15 -5.32
CA GLY A 498 0.96 -0.23 -3.92
C GLY A 498 -0.34 -0.47 -3.16
N THR A 499 -1.52 -0.27 -3.78
CA THR A 499 -2.79 -0.41 -3.08
C THR A 499 -3.95 -0.94 -3.96
N ASP A 500 -5.12 -1.13 -3.38
CA ASP A 500 -6.25 -1.95 -3.85
C ASP A 500 -6.85 -1.57 -5.20
N HIS A 501 -6.76 -0.30 -5.64
CA HIS A 501 -7.22 0.09 -6.97
C HIS A 501 -6.51 -0.70 -8.08
N GLN A 502 -5.28 -1.18 -7.83
CA GLN A 502 -4.52 -1.99 -8.77
C GLN A 502 -5.20 -3.34 -9.07
N SER A 503 -5.96 -3.89 -8.14
CA SER A 503 -6.71 -5.13 -8.37
C SER A 503 -7.73 -4.98 -9.49
N PHE A 504 -8.36 -3.81 -9.59
CA PHE A 504 -9.32 -3.45 -10.65
C PHE A 504 -8.60 -3.04 -11.93
N ASP A 505 -7.64 -2.13 -11.81
CA ASP A 505 -6.90 -1.57 -12.95
C ASP A 505 -6.18 -2.65 -13.77
N ARG A 506 -5.68 -3.68 -13.11
CA ARG A 506 -4.98 -4.82 -13.72
C ARG A 506 -5.82 -5.60 -14.71
N ILE A 507 -7.13 -5.69 -14.50
CA ILE A 507 -8.06 -6.37 -15.41
C ILE A 507 -8.80 -5.39 -16.34
N GLY A 508 -8.32 -4.13 -16.44
CA GLY A 508 -8.87 -3.10 -17.31
C GLY A 508 -10.15 -2.44 -16.80
N LEU A 509 -10.50 -2.65 -15.53
CA LEU A 509 -11.60 -1.93 -14.89
C LEU A 509 -11.10 -0.58 -14.35
N PRO A 510 -11.91 0.50 -14.43
CA PRO A 510 -11.52 1.80 -13.91
C PRO A 510 -11.35 1.77 -12.40
N GLY A 511 -10.10 1.71 -11.92
CA GLY A 511 -9.71 1.78 -10.53
C GLY A 511 -8.80 2.99 -10.33
N PHE A 512 -9.17 3.92 -9.44
CA PHE A 512 -8.48 5.19 -9.28
C PHE A 512 -8.05 5.40 -7.84
N GLN A 513 -6.92 6.13 -7.69
CA GLN A 513 -6.39 6.62 -6.43
C GLN A 513 -6.37 8.14 -6.46
N PHE A 514 -6.76 8.80 -5.36
CA PHE A 514 -6.63 10.24 -5.23
C PHE A 514 -5.17 10.63 -4.94
N ILE A 515 -4.78 11.81 -5.40
CA ILE A 515 -3.52 12.45 -5.01
C ILE A 515 -3.76 13.13 -3.67
N GLN A 516 -3.00 12.78 -2.64
CA GLN A 516 -3.05 13.40 -1.32
C GLN A 516 -1.74 14.07 -0.95
N ASP A 517 -1.81 15.09 -0.09
CA ASP A 517 -0.64 15.55 0.63
C ASP A 517 -0.14 14.43 1.55
N GLU A 518 1.15 14.12 1.53
CA GLU A 518 1.73 13.02 2.31
C GLU A 518 1.77 13.32 3.81
N ILE A 519 1.85 14.61 4.20
CA ILE A 519 2.07 15.05 5.58
C ILE A 519 3.30 14.36 6.17
N GLU A 520 3.16 13.40 7.08
CA GLU A 520 4.24 12.64 7.69
C GLU A 520 4.21 11.16 7.29
N TYR A 521 3.47 10.79 6.23
CA TYR A 521 3.21 9.39 5.89
C TYR A 521 4.52 8.62 5.67
N ASP A 522 5.33 9.01 4.71
CA ASP A 522 6.56 8.31 4.38
C ASP A 522 7.67 8.48 5.41
N THR A 523 7.66 9.59 6.13
CA THR A 523 8.74 9.93 7.06
C THR A 523 8.53 9.35 8.45
N ARG A 524 7.27 9.19 8.91
CA ARG A 524 6.98 8.86 10.30
C ARG A 524 5.91 7.81 10.52
N THR A 525 4.79 7.80 9.77
CA THR A 525 3.63 7.00 10.16
C THR A 525 3.49 5.68 9.43
N HIS A 526 3.76 5.61 8.13
CA HIS A 526 3.60 4.43 7.28
C HIS A 526 4.35 3.21 7.85
N HIS A 527 3.62 2.19 8.33
CA HIS A 527 4.11 0.95 8.95
C HIS A 527 4.92 1.17 10.25
N SER A 528 4.62 2.19 11.05
CA SER A 528 5.41 2.53 12.23
C SER A 528 4.58 2.54 13.53
N ASN A 529 5.31 2.62 14.68
CA ASN A 529 4.72 2.84 16.00
C ASN A 529 4.15 4.25 16.21
N GLN A 530 4.27 5.14 15.22
CA GLN A 530 3.80 6.53 15.29
C GLN A 530 2.48 6.75 14.53
N ASP A 531 1.90 5.69 13.96
CA ASP A 531 0.66 5.77 13.18
C ASP A 531 -0.59 5.81 14.07
N ASN A 532 -0.79 6.95 14.73
CA ASN A 532 -1.84 7.20 15.70
C ASN A 532 -2.80 8.28 15.26
N TYR A 533 -3.98 8.33 15.90
CA TYR A 533 -5.05 9.31 15.67
C TYR A 533 -4.55 10.76 15.63
N ASP A 534 -3.66 11.15 16.54
CA ASP A 534 -3.13 12.52 16.65
C ASP A 534 -2.30 12.99 15.44
N ARG A 535 -1.96 12.10 14.52
CA ARG A 535 -1.29 12.44 13.24
C ARG A 535 -2.26 12.85 12.16
N ILE A 536 -3.55 12.67 12.38
CA ILE A 536 -4.59 12.95 11.39
C ILE A 536 -4.99 14.42 11.41
N GLN A 537 -5.20 14.99 10.22
CA GLN A 537 -5.63 16.37 10.02
C GLN A 537 -7.13 16.40 9.75
N ALA A 538 -7.92 16.82 10.73
CA ALA A 538 -9.39 16.74 10.69
C ALA A 538 -10.02 17.44 9.46
N ASP A 539 -9.53 18.62 9.10
CA ASP A 539 -10.07 19.39 7.96
C ASP A 539 -9.71 18.74 6.61
N ASP A 540 -8.55 18.08 6.53
CA ASP A 540 -8.16 17.31 5.34
C ASP A 540 -9.06 16.08 5.17
N MET A 541 -9.44 15.42 6.28
CA MET A 541 -10.36 14.28 6.27
C MET A 541 -11.78 14.68 5.82
N LYS A 542 -12.29 15.81 6.32
CA LYS A 542 -13.59 16.36 5.89
C LYS A 542 -13.58 16.66 4.39
N GLN A 543 -12.52 17.32 3.92
CA GLN A 543 -12.34 17.63 2.50
C GLN A 543 -12.29 16.34 1.66
N ALA A 544 -11.52 15.34 2.07
CA ALA A 544 -11.38 14.08 1.35
C ALA A 544 -12.74 13.34 1.25
N ALA A 545 -13.48 13.22 2.35
CA ALA A 545 -14.80 12.58 2.36
C ALA A 545 -15.81 13.31 1.47
N THR A 546 -15.77 14.64 1.48
CA THR A 546 -16.64 15.49 0.65
C THR A 546 -16.36 15.28 -0.85
N ILE A 547 -15.10 15.30 -1.25
CA ILE A 547 -14.68 15.09 -2.64
C ILE A 547 -15.01 13.67 -3.09
N MET A 548 -14.71 12.66 -2.29
CA MET A 548 -15.03 11.27 -2.61
C MET A 548 -16.54 11.08 -2.77
N ALA A 549 -17.39 11.65 -1.89
CA ALA A 549 -18.84 11.61 -2.01
C ALA A 549 -19.31 12.21 -3.35
N ALA A 550 -18.76 13.37 -3.73
CA ALA A 550 -19.10 14.03 -4.99
C ALA A 550 -18.68 13.20 -6.22
N PHE A 551 -17.49 12.59 -6.20
CA PHE A 551 -17.00 11.75 -7.30
C PHE A 551 -17.87 10.50 -7.51
N VAL A 552 -18.16 9.77 -6.44
CA VAL A 552 -18.97 8.55 -6.57
C VAL A 552 -20.42 8.88 -6.94
N TYR A 553 -20.99 9.98 -6.42
CA TYR A 553 -22.32 10.44 -6.81
C TYR A 553 -22.38 10.79 -8.29
N GLN A 554 -21.47 11.63 -8.78
CA GLN A 554 -21.43 12.03 -10.19
C GLN A 554 -21.24 10.82 -11.11
N THR A 555 -20.35 9.89 -10.75
CA THR A 555 -20.17 8.63 -11.49
C THR A 555 -21.47 7.80 -11.53
N ALA A 556 -22.19 7.74 -10.41
CA ALA A 556 -23.44 6.99 -10.33
C ALA A 556 -24.59 7.61 -11.13
N MET A 557 -24.52 8.92 -11.41
CA MET A 557 -25.55 9.69 -12.13
C MET A 557 -25.32 9.76 -13.64
N MET A 558 -24.13 9.39 -14.16
CA MET A 558 -23.85 9.41 -15.60
C MET A 558 -24.81 8.52 -16.40
N ASP A 559 -25.05 8.86 -17.67
CA ASP A 559 -25.77 7.96 -18.58
C ASP A 559 -24.92 6.74 -18.95
N GLU A 560 -23.65 6.97 -19.23
CA GLU A 560 -22.69 5.91 -19.56
C GLU A 560 -21.77 5.58 -18.38
N LYS A 561 -21.14 4.41 -18.42
CA LYS A 561 -20.06 4.08 -17.48
C LYS A 561 -18.79 4.89 -17.76
N MET A 562 -17.95 5.01 -16.74
CA MET A 562 -16.63 5.63 -16.89
C MET A 562 -15.86 4.98 -18.06
N PRO A 563 -15.16 5.79 -18.87
CA PRO A 563 -14.32 5.26 -19.95
C PRO A 563 -13.31 4.24 -19.42
N ARG A 564 -13.12 3.15 -20.15
CA ARG A 564 -12.09 2.15 -19.87
C ARG A 564 -10.88 2.40 -20.74
N LYS A 565 -9.68 2.21 -20.20
CA LYS A 565 -8.46 2.21 -21.01
C LYS A 565 -8.41 0.96 -21.90
N LEU A 566 -7.78 1.10 -23.06
CA LEU A 566 -7.47 -0.06 -23.89
C LEU A 566 -6.44 -0.92 -23.15
N MET A 567 -6.74 -2.20 -23.03
CA MET A 567 -5.76 -3.17 -22.51
C MET A 567 -4.73 -3.47 -23.60
N PRO A 568 -3.43 -3.53 -23.24
CA PRO A 568 -2.35 -3.79 -24.21
C PRO A 568 -2.41 -5.17 -24.85
#